data_4c4ee1c67cfcd11c25c5e01b8888debb
#
_entry.id   4c4ee1c67cfcd11c25c5e01b8888debb
#
_cell.length_a   1.000
_cell.length_b   1.000
_cell.length_c   1.000
_cell.angle_alpha   90.00
_cell.angle_beta   90.00
_cell.angle_gamma   90.00
#
_symmetry.space_group_name_H-M   'P 1'
#
loop_
_entity.id
_entity.type
_entity.pdbx_description
1 polymer ?
#
loop_
_entity_poly.entity_id
_entity_poly.type
_entity_poly.pdbx_seq_one_letter_code
_entity_poly.pdbx_strand_id
1 'polypeptide(L)'
;AFWPGPGYIAFDAPQDQWPATCARLIDQHQITDLVLYGDTRPIHAKAVAEAKARGLTVHVFEEGYLRPYWVTYERDGSNGHSRLMDLSVPQMQAALARIDVDLPDTPATWGDMRQHMFWGALYHGFVALGRQSYRNFRPHRALTVGQEFRLYLQRFLMMPLHRVERRLATGRIRCGGFPYHLAILQLEHDASFRDHSPFASMTDFLALVMAGFARGAPRHYHLVFKAHPLEDGRVPLAFEIRRLAALHGLTDRVHFVRGGKLAQLLNDARSAVTVNSTAGQQALWRGVPLRSFGAAVFAKPEFVSQQPLEAFFAAPERPDTKSYRDYRHFLLETSQVVGGFYSSVGRRALLRQVVDMMLSPDDPYVAVLSGRAAPRQQLRLVR
;
A
#
# COMPACT_ATOMS: atom_id res chain seq x y z
N ALA A 1 -4.46 23.86 -4.39
CA ALA A 1 -4.92 24.69 -5.49
C ALA A 1 -6.37 25.10 -5.38
N PHE A 2 -7.18 24.49 -4.53
CA PHE A 2 -8.61 24.80 -4.39
C PHE A 2 -8.90 25.94 -3.41
N TRP A 3 -7.96 26.20 -2.52
CA TRP A 3 -7.98 27.26 -1.53
C TRP A 3 -6.61 27.93 -1.48
N PRO A 4 -6.31 28.88 -2.40
CA PRO A 4 -5.07 29.64 -2.33
C PRO A 4 -5.08 30.42 -1.01
N GLY A 5 -4.09 30.19 -0.17
CA GLY A 5 -3.84 30.88 1.08
C GLY A 5 -2.50 31.62 1.05
N PRO A 6 -2.14 32.33 2.12
CA PRO A 6 -0.82 32.89 2.28
C PRO A 6 0.26 31.82 2.08
N GLY A 7 1.26 32.07 1.27
CA GLY A 7 2.33 31.11 0.96
C GLY A 7 1.99 30.10 -0.17
N TYR A 8 0.80 30.17 -0.78
CA TYR A 8 0.50 29.35 -1.95
C TYR A 8 1.15 29.93 -3.21
N ILE A 9 1.96 29.12 -3.87
CA ILE A 9 2.58 29.45 -5.16
C ILE A 9 2.03 28.49 -6.21
N ALA A 10 1.33 29.03 -7.22
CA ALA A 10 0.79 28.25 -8.31
C ALA A 10 1.92 27.80 -9.27
N PHE A 11 1.87 26.53 -9.70
CA PHE A 11 2.70 26.04 -10.79
C PHE A 11 1.78 25.67 -11.95
N ASP A 12 1.80 26.46 -13.01
CA ASP A 12 0.99 26.31 -14.22
C ASP A 12 1.83 26.09 -15.49
N ALA A 13 3.17 26.08 -15.36
CA ALA A 13 4.09 25.81 -16.43
C ALA A 13 4.11 24.32 -16.83
N PRO A 14 4.68 23.98 -18.01
CA PRO A 14 4.90 22.58 -18.40
C PRO A 14 5.72 21.79 -17.37
N GLN A 15 5.41 20.50 -17.25
CA GLN A 15 5.96 19.63 -16.18
C GLN A 15 7.49 19.45 -16.27
N ASP A 16 8.10 19.63 -17.44
CA ASP A 16 9.54 19.59 -17.66
C ASP A 16 10.27 20.77 -17.01
N GLN A 17 9.58 21.91 -16.82
CA GLN A 17 10.10 23.07 -16.12
C GLN A 17 10.05 22.97 -14.58
N TRP A 18 9.40 21.92 -14.06
CA TRP A 18 9.25 21.75 -12.61
C TRP A 18 10.58 21.66 -11.84
N PRO A 19 11.60 20.90 -12.27
CA PRO A 19 12.87 20.84 -11.54
C PRO A 19 13.50 22.23 -11.34
N ALA A 20 13.62 23.02 -12.41
CA ALA A 20 14.17 24.37 -12.33
C ALA A 20 13.33 25.30 -11.45
N THR A 21 11.99 25.18 -11.54
CA THR A 21 11.08 25.96 -10.69
C THR A 21 11.21 25.56 -9.23
N CYS A 22 11.27 24.26 -8.94
CA CYS A 22 11.45 23.73 -7.59
C CYS A 22 12.77 24.22 -6.98
N ALA A 23 13.87 24.10 -7.72
CA ALA A 23 15.17 24.59 -7.33
C ALA A 23 15.14 26.08 -6.97
N ARG A 24 14.61 26.92 -7.86
CA ARG A 24 14.48 28.37 -7.64
C ARG A 24 13.62 28.68 -6.39
N LEU A 25 12.51 27.98 -6.17
CA LEU A 25 11.66 28.19 -4.99
C LEU A 25 12.37 27.80 -3.70
N ILE A 26 13.11 26.69 -3.69
CA ILE A 26 13.95 26.28 -2.56
C ILE A 26 14.93 27.38 -2.21
N ASP A 27 15.66 27.87 -3.18
CA ASP A 27 16.71 28.88 -2.98
C ASP A 27 16.10 30.24 -2.57
N GLN A 28 15.04 30.68 -3.26
CA GLN A 28 14.38 31.97 -3.01
C GLN A 28 13.75 32.07 -1.64
N HIS A 29 13.14 30.97 -1.17
CA HIS A 29 12.43 30.94 0.11
C HIS A 29 13.23 30.26 1.22
N GLN A 30 14.50 29.90 0.98
CA GLN A 30 15.38 29.23 1.93
C GLN A 30 14.70 28.02 2.59
N ILE A 31 14.08 27.16 1.75
CA ILE A 31 13.34 25.98 2.22
C ILE A 31 14.34 24.98 2.82
N THR A 32 14.06 24.49 4.00
CA THR A 32 14.87 23.50 4.73
C THR A 32 14.27 22.11 4.67
N ASP A 33 12.95 22.02 4.47
CA ASP A 33 12.19 20.79 4.58
C ASP A 33 11.19 20.66 3.42
N LEU A 34 11.10 19.46 2.85
CA LEU A 34 10.13 19.11 1.81
C LEU A 34 9.11 18.11 2.37
N VAL A 35 7.83 18.43 2.30
CA VAL A 35 6.76 17.58 2.81
C VAL A 35 5.90 17.05 1.66
N LEU A 36 5.75 15.72 1.53
CA LEU A 36 5.09 15.08 0.41
C LEU A 36 4.09 14.00 0.85
N TYR A 37 3.05 13.80 0.05
CA TYR A 37 2.22 12.60 0.08
C TYR A 37 2.59 11.68 -1.08
N GLY A 38 3.33 10.59 -0.76
CA GLY A 38 3.96 9.69 -1.73
C GLY A 38 5.15 10.34 -2.45
N ASP A 39 6.20 9.60 -2.67
CA ASP A 39 7.47 10.04 -3.26
C ASP A 39 7.63 9.68 -4.74
N THR A 40 6.81 8.76 -5.28
CA THR A 40 6.95 8.23 -6.65
C THR A 40 6.20 9.02 -7.72
N ARG A 41 5.28 9.93 -7.35
CA ARG A 41 4.60 10.78 -8.36
C ARG A 41 5.63 11.59 -9.13
N PRO A 42 5.52 11.72 -10.47
CA PRO A 42 6.57 12.35 -11.28
C PRO A 42 7.04 13.74 -10.79
N ILE A 43 6.10 14.57 -10.32
CA ILE A 43 6.41 15.89 -9.77
C ILE A 43 7.07 15.78 -8.39
N HIS A 44 6.66 14.81 -7.56
CA HIS A 44 7.25 14.57 -6.25
C HIS A 44 8.64 13.96 -6.36
N ALA A 45 8.83 12.96 -7.21
CA ALA A 45 10.13 12.31 -7.41
C ALA A 45 11.21 13.32 -7.85
N LYS A 46 10.84 14.25 -8.75
CA LYS A 46 11.76 15.35 -9.16
C LYS A 46 12.06 16.30 -7.99
N ALA A 47 11.05 16.65 -7.19
CA ALA A 47 11.25 17.49 -6.01
C ALA A 47 12.12 16.81 -4.94
N VAL A 48 11.94 15.50 -4.72
CA VAL A 48 12.79 14.70 -3.82
C VAL A 48 14.25 14.71 -4.29
N ALA A 49 14.49 14.53 -5.59
CA ALA A 49 15.85 14.59 -6.15
C ALA A 49 16.51 15.96 -5.92
N GLU A 50 15.77 17.05 -6.16
CA GLU A 50 16.26 18.43 -5.92
C GLU A 50 16.53 18.70 -4.44
N ALA A 51 15.64 18.25 -3.55
CA ALA A 51 15.81 18.41 -2.11
C ALA A 51 17.04 17.65 -1.59
N LYS A 52 17.19 16.36 -1.98
CA LYS A 52 18.34 15.53 -1.58
C LYS A 52 19.66 16.11 -2.09
N ALA A 53 19.70 16.60 -3.33
CA ALA A 53 20.91 17.24 -3.88
C ALA A 53 21.35 18.46 -3.08
N ARG A 54 20.46 19.10 -2.33
CA ARG A 54 20.73 20.27 -1.47
C ARG A 54 20.83 19.94 0.01
N GLY A 55 20.72 18.67 0.40
CA GLY A 55 20.76 18.24 1.79
C GLY A 55 19.54 18.63 2.61
N LEU A 56 18.39 18.89 1.97
CA LEU A 56 17.15 19.19 2.66
C LEU A 56 16.55 17.92 3.27
N THR A 57 15.83 18.07 4.37
CA THR A 57 15.05 16.97 4.95
C THR A 57 13.80 16.73 4.11
N VAL A 58 13.57 15.45 3.71
CA VAL A 58 12.38 15.05 2.96
C VAL A 58 11.45 14.25 3.86
N HIS A 59 10.26 14.80 4.13
CA HIS A 59 9.22 14.15 4.92
C HIS A 59 8.18 13.52 3.99
N VAL A 60 8.07 12.19 4.01
CA VAL A 60 7.16 11.45 3.15
C VAL A 60 6.02 10.87 4.00
N PHE A 61 4.80 11.21 3.60
CA PHE A 61 3.57 10.64 4.15
C PHE A 61 2.97 9.66 3.16
N GLU A 62 2.44 8.54 3.68
CA GLU A 62 1.74 7.55 2.87
C GLU A 62 0.65 6.87 3.72
N GLU A 63 -0.28 6.17 3.06
CA GLU A 63 -1.20 5.28 3.75
C GLU A 63 -0.43 4.26 4.59
N GLY A 64 -0.93 3.97 5.80
CA GLY A 64 -0.24 3.08 6.73
C GLY A 64 0.14 1.73 6.14
N TYR A 65 1.34 1.25 6.44
CA TYR A 65 1.74 -0.14 6.17
C TYR A 65 0.88 -1.11 6.98
N LEU A 66 0.53 -0.69 8.20
CA LEU A 66 -0.46 -1.36 9.04
C LEU A 66 -1.81 -0.67 8.87
N ARG A 67 -2.81 -1.38 8.33
CA ARG A 67 -4.15 -0.81 8.05
C ARG A 67 -5.21 -1.49 8.91
N PRO A 68 -6.27 -0.80 9.27
CA PRO A 68 -6.57 0.63 9.17
C PRO A 68 -5.94 1.45 10.32
N TYR A 69 -6.22 2.75 10.39
CA TYR A 69 -5.94 3.68 11.50
C TYR A 69 -4.50 4.19 11.65
N TRP A 70 -3.64 3.83 10.72
CA TRP A 70 -2.24 4.25 10.72
C TRP A 70 -1.92 5.02 9.46
N VAL A 71 -1.03 6.00 9.61
CA VAL A 71 -0.38 6.73 8.53
C VAL A 71 1.11 6.39 8.61
N THR A 72 1.72 6.15 7.47
CA THR A 72 3.16 6.03 7.37
C THR A 72 3.78 7.42 7.32
N TYR A 73 4.74 7.67 8.18
CA TYR A 73 5.63 8.81 8.12
C TYR A 73 7.09 8.32 8.10
N GLU A 74 7.82 8.73 7.08
CA GLU A 74 9.24 8.38 6.92
C GLU A 74 10.03 9.58 6.38
N ARG A 75 11.33 9.58 6.60
CA ARG A 75 12.24 10.52 5.95
C ARG A 75 12.88 9.87 4.73
N ASP A 76 13.10 10.68 3.69
CA ASP A 76 13.82 10.35 2.46
C ASP A 76 13.16 9.37 1.49
N GLY A 77 12.09 8.69 1.86
CA GLY A 77 11.36 7.78 0.98
C GLY A 77 10.40 6.86 1.71
N SER A 78 9.50 6.24 0.96
CA SER A 78 8.51 5.29 1.47
C SER A 78 8.37 4.08 0.54
N ASN A 79 7.66 3.04 0.97
CA ASN A 79 7.44 1.81 0.21
C ASN A 79 8.78 1.18 -0.24
N GLY A 80 9.01 1.04 -1.55
CA GLY A 80 10.26 0.51 -2.09
C GLY A 80 11.49 1.41 -1.85
N HIS A 81 11.30 2.67 -1.48
CA HIS A 81 12.36 3.61 -1.11
C HIS A 81 12.51 3.78 0.41
N SER A 82 11.75 3.03 1.19
CA SER A 82 11.83 3.05 2.65
C SER A 82 13.15 2.48 3.16
N ARG A 83 13.71 3.05 4.22
CA ARG A 83 14.84 2.44 4.97
C ARG A 83 14.54 1.05 5.50
N LEU A 84 13.27 0.70 5.68
CA LEU A 84 12.87 -0.66 6.04
C LEU A 84 13.32 -1.71 5.03
N MET A 85 13.54 -1.33 3.76
CA MET A 85 14.02 -2.27 2.75
C MET A 85 15.40 -2.83 3.11
N ASP A 86 16.27 -2.02 3.70
CA ASP A 86 17.66 -2.36 4.04
C ASP A 86 17.80 -2.95 5.46
N LEU A 87 16.79 -2.81 6.31
CA LEU A 87 16.82 -3.32 7.69
C LEU A 87 16.40 -4.79 7.76
N SER A 88 17.22 -5.62 8.40
CA SER A 88 16.89 -7.01 8.72
C SER A 88 16.06 -7.13 9.99
N VAL A 89 15.30 -8.22 10.11
CA VAL A 89 14.52 -8.51 11.34
C VAL A 89 15.41 -8.64 12.58
N PRO A 90 16.57 -9.30 12.56
CA PRO A 90 17.48 -9.32 13.69
C PRO A 90 17.94 -7.92 14.16
N GLN A 91 18.18 -6.98 13.23
CA GLN A 91 18.51 -5.59 13.60
C GLN A 91 17.33 -4.90 14.30
N MET A 92 16.10 -5.12 13.82
CA MET A 92 14.89 -4.58 14.44
C MET A 92 14.69 -5.15 15.86
N GLN A 93 14.88 -6.46 16.04
CA GLN A 93 14.81 -7.15 17.33
C GLN A 93 15.85 -6.62 18.31
N ALA A 94 17.09 -6.46 17.86
CA ALA A 94 18.18 -5.91 18.69
C ALA A 94 17.92 -4.46 19.10
N ALA A 95 17.28 -3.66 18.25
CA ALA A 95 16.89 -2.30 18.57
C ALA A 95 15.76 -2.27 19.60
N LEU A 96 14.72 -3.07 19.40
CA LEU A 96 13.59 -3.18 20.34
C LEU A 96 14.00 -3.65 21.73
N ALA A 97 15.02 -4.50 21.84
CA ALA A 97 15.54 -4.97 23.13
C ALA A 97 16.25 -3.86 23.96
N ARG A 98 16.55 -2.72 23.34
CA ARG A 98 17.24 -1.58 23.99
C ARG A 98 16.31 -0.45 24.42
N ILE A 99 15.05 -0.51 24.03
CA ILE A 99 14.05 0.52 24.33
C ILE A 99 12.90 -0.08 25.10
N ASP A 100 12.23 0.76 25.89
CA ASP A 100 10.96 0.39 26.50
C ASP A 100 9.86 0.52 25.43
N VAL A 101 9.24 -0.60 25.07
CA VAL A 101 8.23 -0.68 24.01
C VAL A 101 6.86 -0.34 24.59
N ASP A 102 6.39 0.87 24.34
CA ASP A 102 5.03 1.31 24.67
C ASP A 102 4.17 1.41 23.40
N LEU A 103 3.52 0.32 23.05
CA LEU A 103 2.69 0.24 21.85
C LEU A 103 1.41 1.05 22.02
N PRO A 104 1.08 1.95 21.08
CA PRO A 104 -0.17 2.68 21.12
C PRO A 104 -1.37 1.78 20.90
N ASP A 105 -2.43 2.01 21.66
CA ASP A 105 -3.70 1.35 21.46
C ASP A 105 -4.23 1.61 20.05
N THR A 106 -4.71 0.55 19.40
CA THR A 106 -5.35 0.68 18.11
C THR A 106 -6.72 1.35 18.28
N PRO A 107 -6.98 2.49 17.65
CA PRO A 107 -8.27 3.16 17.76
C PRO A 107 -9.42 2.26 17.31
N ALA A 108 -10.52 2.28 18.05
CA ALA A 108 -11.69 1.43 17.76
C ALA A 108 -12.35 1.79 16.44
N THR A 109 -12.51 3.09 16.15
CA THR A 109 -13.12 3.57 14.89
C THR A 109 -12.76 5.03 14.62
N TRP A 110 -12.35 5.35 13.39
CA TRP A 110 -12.51 6.67 12.78
C TRP A 110 -12.35 6.58 11.26
N GLY A 111 -13.12 7.41 10.56
CA GLY A 111 -13.14 7.44 9.10
C GLY A 111 -13.73 6.15 8.52
N ASP A 112 -14.44 6.31 7.47
CA ASP A 112 -14.98 5.18 6.71
C ASP A 112 -14.68 5.36 5.21
N MET A 113 -14.96 4.33 4.45
CA MET A 113 -14.81 4.35 3.00
C MET A 113 -15.66 5.42 2.32
N ARG A 114 -16.75 5.89 2.96
CA ARG A 114 -17.61 6.94 2.42
C ARG A 114 -16.91 8.29 2.40
N GLN A 115 -16.13 8.59 3.45
CA GLN A 115 -15.32 9.82 3.49
C GLN A 115 -14.23 9.78 2.42
N HIS A 116 -13.56 8.65 2.23
CA HIS A 116 -12.59 8.47 1.15
C HIS A 116 -13.24 8.69 -0.23
N MET A 117 -14.41 8.09 -0.46
CA MET A 117 -15.15 8.26 -1.72
C MET A 117 -15.59 9.71 -1.95
N PHE A 118 -16.10 10.38 -0.90
CA PHE A 118 -16.52 11.78 -0.97
C PHE A 118 -15.35 12.70 -1.36
N TRP A 119 -14.23 12.61 -0.66
CA TRP A 119 -13.05 13.43 -0.95
C TRP A 119 -12.43 13.11 -2.31
N GLY A 120 -12.47 11.83 -2.72
CA GLY A 120 -12.06 11.41 -4.07
C GLY A 120 -12.93 12.03 -5.17
N ALA A 121 -14.25 12.01 -5.01
CA ALA A 121 -15.18 12.62 -5.96
C ALA A 121 -14.99 14.14 -6.04
N LEU A 122 -14.83 14.80 -4.88
CA LEU A 122 -14.58 16.23 -4.79
C LEU A 122 -13.26 16.61 -5.49
N TYR A 123 -12.20 15.85 -5.27
CA TYR A 123 -10.93 16.04 -5.96
C TYR A 123 -11.09 15.99 -7.49
N HIS A 124 -11.78 14.98 -8.03
CA HIS A 124 -12.01 14.87 -9.46
C HIS A 124 -12.87 16.02 -10.02
N GLY A 125 -13.89 16.46 -9.25
CA GLY A 125 -14.69 17.62 -9.60
C GLY A 125 -13.84 18.89 -9.74
N PHE A 126 -12.97 19.15 -8.79
CA PHE A 126 -12.06 20.30 -8.84
C PHE A 126 -10.99 20.19 -9.93
N VAL A 127 -10.47 19.00 -10.21
CA VAL A 127 -9.56 18.80 -11.35
C VAL A 127 -10.25 19.12 -12.66
N ALA A 128 -11.53 18.76 -12.81
CA ALA A 128 -12.32 19.12 -14.00
C ALA A 128 -12.55 20.62 -14.11
N LEU A 129 -12.95 21.28 -13.02
CA LEU A 129 -13.22 22.74 -12.97
C LEU A 129 -11.93 23.57 -13.14
N GLY A 130 -10.83 23.12 -12.58
CA GLY A 130 -9.52 23.82 -12.64
C GLY A 130 -8.78 23.69 -13.97
N ARG A 131 -9.30 22.90 -14.92
CA ARG A 131 -8.61 22.61 -16.20
C ARG A 131 -8.27 23.84 -17.02
N GLN A 132 -9.11 24.88 -16.97
CA GLN A 132 -8.85 26.12 -17.70
C GLN A 132 -7.73 26.95 -17.07
N SER A 133 -7.62 26.96 -15.75
CA SER A 133 -6.60 27.69 -15.00
C SER A 133 -5.24 26.98 -15.00
N TYR A 134 -5.24 25.66 -15.12
CA TYR A 134 -4.03 24.80 -15.09
C TYR A 134 -3.93 23.96 -16.36
N ARG A 135 -3.74 24.59 -17.50
CA ARG A 135 -3.74 23.95 -18.83
C ARG A 135 -2.65 22.89 -18.99
N ASN A 136 -1.52 23.07 -18.31
CA ASN A 136 -0.37 22.15 -18.34
C ASN A 136 -0.45 21.05 -17.27
N PHE A 137 -1.47 21.08 -16.40
CA PHE A 137 -1.63 20.03 -15.40
C PHE A 137 -1.96 18.70 -16.05
N ARG A 138 -1.13 17.70 -15.79
CA ARG A 138 -1.37 16.32 -16.19
C ARG A 138 -1.57 15.49 -14.92
N PRO A 139 -2.75 14.83 -14.75
CA PRO A 139 -2.94 13.89 -13.65
C PRO A 139 -1.87 12.79 -13.72
N HIS A 140 -1.42 12.32 -12.58
CA HIS A 140 -0.50 11.19 -12.49
C HIS A 140 -1.15 9.85 -12.96
N ARG A 141 -2.45 9.84 -13.20
CA ARG A 141 -3.23 8.72 -13.72
C ARG A 141 -3.23 8.73 -15.24
N ALA A 142 -3.13 7.53 -15.85
CA ALA A 142 -3.11 7.38 -17.29
C ALA A 142 -4.43 7.76 -17.98
N LEU A 143 -5.55 7.71 -17.27
CA LEU A 143 -6.88 7.98 -17.82
C LEU A 143 -7.28 9.43 -17.66
N THR A 144 -8.04 9.94 -18.64
CA THR A 144 -8.68 11.26 -18.55
C THR A 144 -9.79 11.26 -17.51
N VAL A 145 -10.15 12.45 -16.97
CA VAL A 145 -11.23 12.59 -15.98
C VAL A 145 -12.56 12.00 -16.50
N GLY A 146 -12.86 12.16 -17.80
CA GLY A 146 -14.07 11.58 -18.39
C GLY A 146 -14.06 10.05 -18.44
N GLN A 147 -12.91 9.46 -18.75
CA GLN A 147 -12.74 7.99 -18.72
C GLN A 147 -12.84 7.46 -17.28
N GLU A 148 -12.21 8.12 -16.31
CA GLU A 148 -12.35 7.78 -14.89
C GLU A 148 -13.81 7.85 -14.45
N PHE A 149 -14.51 8.94 -14.80
CA PHE A 149 -15.92 9.09 -14.46
C PHE A 149 -16.81 7.98 -15.05
N ARG A 150 -16.56 7.61 -16.32
CA ARG A 150 -17.27 6.48 -16.97
C ARG A 150 -17.06 5.17 -16.21
N LEU A 151 -15.84 4.85 -15.82
CA LEU A 151 -15.53 3.65 -15.03
C LEU A 151 -16.20 3.67 -13.66
N TYR A 152 -16.18 4.82 -12.97
CA TYR A 152 -16.87 4.98 -11.69
C TYR A 152 -18.39 4.81 -11.82
N LEU A 153 -18.99 5.38 -12.86
CA LEU A 153 -20.42 5.24 -13.13
C LEU A 153 -20.78 3.78 -13.44
N GLN A 154 -20.02 3.13 -14.32
CA GLN A 154 -20.20 1.72 -14.64
C GLN A 154 -20.08 0.85 -13.39
N ARG A 155 -19.05 1.07 -12.58
CA ARG A 155 -18.86 0.38 -11.31
C ARG A 155 -20.03 0.60 -10.35
N PHE A 156 -20.53 1.83 -10.25
CA PHE A 156 -21.67 2.17 -9.39
C PHE A 156 -22.93 1.41 -9.84
N LEU A 157 -23.24 1.43 -11.13
CA LEU A 157 -24.39 0.72 -11.70
C LEU A 157 -24.29 -0.80 -11.51
N MET A 158 -23.08 -1.36 -11.65
CA MET A 158 -22.83 -2.80 -11.49
C MET A 158 -22.67 -3.25 -10.02
N MET A 159 -22.65 -2.30 -9.06
CA MET A 159 -22.39 -2.62 -7.65
C MET A 159 -23.37 -3.64 -7.04
N PRO A 160 -24.70 -3.58 -7.30
CA PRO A 160 -25.63 -4.59 -6.78
C PRO A 160 -25.33 -5.99 -7.31
N LEU A 161 -25.09 -6.11 -8.63
CA LEU A 161 -24.74 -7.38 -9.28
C LEU A 161 -23.42 -7.94 -8.74
N HIS A 162 -22.38 -7.11 -8.66
CA HIS A 162 -21.09 -7.50 -8.09
C HIS A 162 -21.19 -7.90 -6.61
N ARG A 163 -22.16 -7.35 -5.87
CA ARG A 163 -22.41 -7.75 -4.47
C ARG A 163 -22.97 -9.17 -4.39
N VAL A 164 -23.90 -9.51 -5.27
CA VAL A 164 -24.48 -10.86 -5.35
C VAL A 164 -23.43 -11.87 -5.81
N GLU A 165 -22.75 -11.59 -6.94
CA GLU A 165 -21.65 -12.40 -7.48
C GLU A 165 -20.61 -12.71 -6.40
N ARG A 166 -20.16 -11.69 -5.68
CA ARG A 166 -19.18 -11.84 -4.60
C ARG A 166 -19.69 -12.73 -3.46
N ARG A 167 -20.95 -12.55 -3.04
CA ARG A 167 -21.54 -13.40 -1.97
C ARG A 167 -21.61 -14.86 -2.40
N LEU A 168 -22.07 -15.11 -3.62
CA LEU A 168 -22.16 -16.47 -4.15
C LEU A 168 -20.77 -17.10 -4.32
N ALA A 169 -19.79 -16.37 -4.88
CA ALA A 169 -18.42 -16.84 -5.04
C ALA A 169 -17.76 -17.14 -3.67
N THR A 170 -17.88 -16.23 -2.71
CA THR A 170 -17.34 -16.45 -1.35
C THR A 170 -18.03 -17.60 -0.65
N GLY A 171 -19.36 -17.73 -0.76
CA GLY A 171 -20.12 -18.84 -0.21
C GLY A 171 -19.69 -20.18 -0.80
N ARG A 172 -19.57 -20.26 -2.13
CA ARG A 172 -19.11 -21.46 -2.84
C ARG A 172 -17.72 -21.90 -2.39
N ILE A 173 -16.79 -20.99 -2.21
CA ILE A 173 -15.43 -21.31 -1.73
C ILE A 173 -15.47 -21.83 -0.29
N ARG A 174 -16.20 -21.17 0.61
CA ARG A 174 -16.26 -21.55 2.03
C ARG A 174 -17.02 -22.84 2.29
N CYS A 175 -18.04 -23.14 1.48
CA CYS A 175 -18.84 -24.36 1.60
C CYS A 175 -18.32 -25.49 0.70
N GLY A 176 -17.32 -25.23 -0.15
CA GLY A 176 -16.83 -26.18 -1.13
C GLY A 176 -16.02 -27.35 -0.57
N GLY A 177 -15.57 -27.28 0.69
CA GLY A 177 -14.84 -28.36 1.36
C GLY A 177 -13.44 -28.65 0.79
N PHE A 178 -12.94 -27.86 -0.14
CA PHE A 178 -11.62 -28.03 -0.73
C PHE A 178 -10.58 -27.08 -0.12
N PRO A 179 -9.33 -27.53 0.05
CA PRO A 179 -8.23 -26.64 0.43
C PRO A 179 -7.84 -25.72 -0.73
N TYR A 180 -7.45 -24.48 -0.43
CA TYR A 180 -7.10 -23.51 -1.47
C TYR A 180 -5.94 -22.60 -1.12
N HIS A 181 -5.27 -22.12 -2.16
CA HIS A 181 -4.30 -21.04 -2.12
C HIS A 181 -4.98 -19.74 -2.56
N LEU A 182 -4.60 -18.61 -1.97
CA LEU A 182 -5.21 -17.30 -2.20
C LEU A 182 -4.25 -16.36 -2.91
N ALA A 183 -4.60 -15.91 -4.12
CA ALA A 183 -3.88 -14.83 -4.81
C ALA A 183 -4.56 -13.50 -4.53
N ILE A 184 -3.87 -12.62 -3.78
CA ILE A 184 -4.36 -11.29 -3.40
C ILE A 184 -3.93 -10.30 -4.47
N LEU A 185 -4.88 -9.88 -5.31
CA LEU A 185 -4.65 -8.94 -6.40
C LEU A 185 -4.73 -7.50 -5.90
N GLN A 186 -3.99 -6.62 -6.56
CA GLN A 186 -3.96 -5.18 -6.31
C GLN A 186 -4.32 -4.40 -7.57
N LEU A 187 -4.43 -3.08 -7.47
CA LEU A 187 -4.72 -2.23 -8.61
C LEU A 187 -3.44 -2.05 -9.45
N GLU A 188 -3.51 -2.37 -10.74
CA GLU A 188 -2.37 -2.23 -11.66
C GLU A 188 -1.88 -0.78 -11.78
N HIS A 189 -2.80 0.18 -11.64
CA HIS A 189 -2.49 1.60 -11.73
C HIS A 189 -2.01 2.24 -10.41
N ASP A 190 -1.94 1.49 -9.31
CA ASP A 190 -1.34 1.98 -8.07
C ASP A 190 0.18 2.15 -8.23
N ALA A 191 0.72 3.21 -7.60
CA ALA A 191 2.15 3.47 -7.57
C ALA A 191 2.94 2.26 -7.04
N SER A 192 2.43 1.60 -6.01
CA SER A 192 3.06 0.40 -5.43
C SER A 192 3.24 -0.74 -6.46
N PHE A 193 2.27 -0.93 -7.36
CA PHE A 193 2.43 -1.92 -8.43
C PHE A 193 3.35 -1.40 -9.54
N ARG A 194 3.13 -0.19 -10.06
CA ARG A 194 3.88 0.34 -11.21
C ARG A 194 5.36 0.55 -10.93
N ASP A 195 5.67 1.09 -9.74
CA ASP A 195 7.01 1.60 -9.44
C ASP A 195 7.85 0.58 -8.64
N HIS A 196 7.20 -0.42 -8.01
CA HIS A 196 7.86 -1.38 -7.11
C HIS A 196 7.54 -2.85 -7.43
N SER A 197 6.99 -3.15 -8.62
CA SER A 197 6.70 -4.49 -9.10
C SER A 197 7.70 -4.94 -10.16
N PRO A 198 8.08 -6.22 -10.21
CA PRO A 198 8.84 -6.78 -11.34
C PRO A 198 7.96 -7.08 -12.57
N PHE A 199 6.63 -6.89 -12.47
CA PHE A 199 5.69 -7.22 -13.55
C PHE A 199 5.28 -5.95 -14.31
N ALA A 200 5.22 -6.06 -15.64
CA ALA A 200 4.71 -4.99 -16.48
C ALA A 200 3.18 -4.84 -16.38
N SER A 201 2.48 -5.95 -16.13
CA SER A 201 1.02 -5.99 -16.01
C SER A 201 0.54 -6.95 -14.93
N MET A 202 -0.71 -6.78 -14.49
CA MET A 202 -1.35 -7.76 -13.60
C MET A 202 -1.52 -9.11 -14.29
N THR A 203 -1.70 -9.13 -15.61
CA THR A 203 -1.80 -10.37 -16.40
C THR A 203 -0.53 -11.21 -16.31
N ASP A 204 0.66 -10.60 -16.27
CA ASP A 204 1.93 -11.31 -16.11
C ASP A 204 2.00 -12.02 -14.75
N PHE A 205 1.55 -11.32 -13.70
CA PHE A 205 1.45 -11.92 -12.36
C PHE A 205 0.43 -13.08 -12.34
N LEU A 206 -0.74 -12.92 -12.97
CA LEU A 206 -1.73 -14.01 -13.08
C LEU A 206 -1.14 -15.22 -13.78
N ALA A 207 -0.42 -15.02 -14.89
CA ALA A 207 0.21 -16.09 -15.66
C ALA A 207 1.27 -16.83 -14.83
N LEU A 208 2.14 -16.12 -14.11
CA LEU A 208 3.14 -16.72 -13.25
C LEU A 208 2.51 -17.58 -12.14
N VAL A 209 1.51 -17.03 -11.44
CA VAL A 209 0.82 -17.72 -10.34
C VAL A 209 0.08 -18.96 -10.87
N MET A 210 -0.59 -18.85 -12.02
CA MET A 210 -1.33 -19.96 -12.64
C MET A 210 -0.39 -21.08 -13.05
N ALA A 211 0.72 -20.76 -13.70
CA ALA A 211 1.72 -21.72 -14.11
C ALA A 211 2.38 -22.45 -12.94
N GLY A 212 2.76 -21.69 -11.88
CA GLY A 212 3.32 -22.29 -10.67
C GLY A 212 2.34 -23.20 -9.94
N PHE A 213 1.06 -22.79 -9.87
CA PHE A 213 0.00 -23.61 -9.29
C PHE A 213 -0.25 -24.89 -10.09
N ALA A 214 -0.28 -24.80 -11.42
CA ALA A 214 -0.47 -25.95 -12.31
C ALA A 214 0.62 -27.03 -12.12
N ARG A 215 1.88 -26.58 -11.91
CA ARG A 215 3.03 -27.51 -11.75
C ARG A 215 3.21 -28.03 -10.35
N GLY A 216 2.88 -27.21 -9.31
CA GLY A 216 3.23 -27.54 -7.93
C GLY A 216 2.06 -28.03 -7.08
N ALA A 217 0.87 -27.52 -7.27
CA ALA A 217 -0.23 -27.79 -6.36
C ALA A 217 -0.81 -29.22 -6.53
N PRO A 218 -1.04 -29.97 -5.45
CA PRO A 218 -1.78 -31.24 -5.50
C PRO A 218 -3.15 -31.10 -6.19
N ARG A 219 -3.62 -32.16 -6.85
CA ARG A 219 -4.82 -32.12 -7.70
C ARG A 219 -6.11 -31.68 -6.98
N HIS A 220 -6.23 -31.92 -5.69
CA HIS A 220 -7.39 -31.56 -4.87
C HIS A 220 -7.34 -30.13 -4.32
N TYR A 221 -6.25 -29.39 -4.56
CA TYR A 221 -6.14 -27.98 -4.15
C TYR A 221 -6.75 -27.06 -5.22
N HIS A 222 -7.32 -25.96 -4.76
CA HIS A 222 -7.90 -24.92 -5.60
C HIS A 222 -7.10 -23.61 -5.49
N LEU A 223 -7.21 -22.75 -6.49
CA LEU A 223 -6.61 -21.42 -6.52
C LEU A 223 -7.72 -20.37 -6.56
N VAL A 224 -7.69 -19.44 -5.61
CA VAL A 224 -8.67 -18.37 -5.51
C VAL A 224 -7.98 -17.04 -5.79
N PHE A 225 -8.37 -16.36 -6.85
CA PHE A 225 -7.97 -15.00 -7.14
C PHE A 225 -8.96 -14.01 -6.51
N LYS A 226 -8.47 -13.14 -5.64
CA LYS A 226 -9.28 -12.10 -4.99
C LYS A 226 -8.89 -10.72 -5.51
N ALA A 227 -9.82 -10.07 -6.23
CA ALA A 227 -9.63 -8.71 -6.71
C ALA A 227 -9.60 -7.68 -5.57
N HIS A 228 -8.94 -6.55 -5.82
CA HIS A 228 -8.97 -5.41 -4.92
C HIS A 228 -10.40 -4.87 -4.77
N PRO A 229 -10.82 -4.37 -3.59
CA PRO A 229 -12.17 -3.82 -3.41
C PRO A 229 -12.49 -2.63 -4.32
N LEU A 230 -11.46 -1.88 -4.75
CA LEU A 230 -11.59 -0.73 -5.64
C LEU A 230 -11.35 -1.05 -7.12
N GLU A 231 -11.25 -2.34 -7.49
CA GLU A 231 -11.12 -2.75 -8.90
C GLU A 231 -12.30 -2.21 -9.73
N ASP A 232 -11.97 -1.53 -10.82
CA ASP A 232 -12.93 -0.78 -11.64
C ASP A 232 -13.16 -1.36 -13.04
N GLY A 233 -12.45 -2.43 -13.39
CA GLY A 233 -12.60 -3.15 -14.65
C GLY A 233 -11.70 -2.67 -15.79
N ARG A 234 -10.70 -1.82 -15.52
CA ARG A 234 -9.67 -1.45 -16.53
C ARG A 234 -8.95 -2.68 -17.03
N VAL A 235 -8.60 -3.58 -16.13
CA VAL A 235 -8.00 -4.87 -16.45
C VAL A 235 -9.12 -5.91 -16.45
N PRO A 236 -9.32 -6.67 -17.52
CA PRO A 236 -10.37 -7.68 -17.61
C PRO A 236 -10.02 -8.96 -16.83
N LEU A 237 -9.75 -8.82 -15.51
CA LEU A 237 -9.23 -9.88 -14.63
C LEU A 237 -10.01 -11.19 -14.74
N ALA A 238 -11.35 -11.13 -14.71
CA ALA A 238 -12.17 -12.32 -14.79
C ALA A 238 -12.05 -13.08 -16.13
N PHE A 239 -11.82 -12.35 -17.20
CA PHE A 239 -11.58 -12.94 -18.54
C PHE A 239 -10.19 -13.58 -18.57
N GLU A 240 -9.14 -12.85 -18.16
CA GLU A 240 -7.77 -13.35 -18.18
C GLU A 240 -7.58 -14.57 -17.27
N ILE A 241 -8.18 -14.56 -16.07
CA ILE A 241 -8.14 -15.72 -15.16
C ILE A 241 -8.79 -16.95 -15.82
N ARG A 242 -9.94 -16.79 -16.47
CA ARG A 242 -10.60 -17.93 -17.17
C ARG A 242 -9.77 -18.42 -18.34
N ARG A 243 -9.21 -17.50 -19.14
CA ARG A 243 -8.35 -17.84 -20.27
C ARG A 243 -7.12 -18.63 -19.84
N LEU A 244 -6.44 -18.15 -18.79
CA LEU A 244 -5.26 -18.83 -18.23
C LEU A 244 -5.63 -20.16 -17.58
N ALA A 245 -6.75 -20.25 -16.88
CA ALA A 245 -7.23 -21.50 -16.29
C ALA A 245 -7.49 -22.56 -17.36
N ALA A 246 -8.12 -22.18 -18.49
CA ALA A 246 -8.33 -23.08 -19.61
C ALA A 246 -7.01 -23.53 -20.25
N LEU A 247 -6.05 -22.60 -20.44
CA LEU A 247 -4.73 -22.92 -21.00
C LEU A 247 -3.97 -23.96 -20.18
N HIS A 248 -4.13 -23.94 -18.83
CA HIS A 248 -3.46 -24.87 -17.92
C HIS A 248 -4.32 -26.07 -17.49
N GLY A 249 -5.53 -26.25 -18.04
CA GLY A 249 -6.44 -27.33 -17.65
C GLY A 249 -6.95 -27.25 -16.21
N LEU A 250 -7.14 -26.03 -15.70
CA LEU A 250 -7.49 -25.75 -14.30
C LEU A 250 -8.89 -25.15 -14.13
N THR A 251 -9.76 -25.25 -15.13
CA THR A 251 -11.06 -24.56 -15.19
C THR A 251 -11.93 -24.84 -13.94
N ASP A 252 -11.91 -26.07 -13.43
CA ASP A 252 -12.72 -26.49 -12.28
C ASP A 252 -12.05 -26.17 -10.93
N ARG A 253 -10.78 -25.79 -10.94
CA ARG A 253 -9.96 -25.58 -9.73
C ARG A 253 -9.61 -24.11 -9.49
N VAL A 254 -9.97 -23.20 -10.39
CA VAL A 254 -9.66 -21.78 -10.31
C VAL A 254 -10.92 -20.97 -10.07
N HIS A 255 -10.89 -20.10 -9.08
CA HIS A 255 -12.01 -19.27 -8.67
C HIS A 255 -11.62 -17.80 -8.67
N PHE A 256 -12.59 -16.94 -8.97
CA PHE A 256 -12.43 -15.49 -8.89
C PHE A 256 -13.44 -14.87 -7.94
N VAL A 257 -12.95 -14.02 -7.03
CA VAL A 257 -13.78 -13.28 -6.07
C VAL A 257 -13.57 -11.78 -6.24
N ARG A 258 -14.63 -11.10 -6.60
CA ARG A 258 -14.63 -9.66 -6.84
C ARG A 258 -14.72 -8.87 -5.54
N GLY A 259 -13.56 -8.51 -4.94
CA GLY A 259 -13.48 -7.74 -3.68
C GLY A 259 -13.87 -8.55 -2.43
N GLY A 260 -14.59 -7.93 -1.50
CA GLY A 260 -15.04 -8.57 -0.27
C GLY A 260 -14.05 -8.57 0.88
N LYS A 261 -14.45 -9.16 2.01
CA LYS A 261 -13.64 -9.22 3.23
C LYS A 261 -12.52 -10.25 3.07
N LEU A 262 -11.29 -9.78 2.97
CA LEU A 262 -10.09 -10.62 2.83
C LEU A 262 -9.95 -11.60 4.00
N ALA A 263 -10.21 -11.14 5.22
CA ALA A 263 -10.10 -11.94 6.44
C ALA A 263 -10.89 -13.26 6.37
N GLN A 264 -12.08 -13.26 5.75
CA GLN A 264 -12.92 -14.46 5.61
C GLN A 264 -12.29 -15.53 4.71
N LEU A 265 -11.54 -15.12 3.68
CA LEU A 265 -10.83 -16.04 2.80
C LEU A 265 -9.48 -16.47 3.39
N LEU A 266 -8.81 -15.61 4.16
CA LEU A 266 -7.54 -15.94 4.79
C LEU A 266 -7.68 -16.97 5.92
N ASN A 267 -8.81 -17.02 6.61
CA ASN A 267 -9.01 -17.95 7.72
C ASN A 267 -8.89 -19.43 7.31
N ASP A 268 -9.29 -19.74 6.07
CA ASP A 268 -9.34 -21.10 5.55
C ASP A 268 -8.26 -21.35 4.47
N ALA A 269 -7.47 -20.33 4.11
CA ALA A 269 -6.45 -20.44 3.08
C ALA A 269 -5.22 -21.21 3.56
N ARG A 270 -4.69 -22.07 2.71
CA ARG A 270 -3.43 -22.82 2.96
C ARG A 270 -2.21 -21.91 2.83
N SER A 271 -2.24 -21.00 1.89
CA SER A 271 -1.22 -19.97 1.70
C SER A 271 -1.78 -18.79 0.93
N ALA A 272 -1.02 -17.70 0.86
CA ALA A 272 -1.34 -16.53 0.06
C ALA A 272 -0.17 -16.12 -0.83
N VAL A 273 -0.48 -15.57 -2.00
CA VAL A 273 0.50 -14.94 -2.89
C VAL A 273 0.06 -13.52 -3.23
N THR A 274 0.99 -12.60 -3.37
CA THR A 274 0.73 -11.21 -3.80
C THR A 274 1.95 -10.63 -4.49
N VAL A 275 1.79 -9.53 -5.21
CA VAL A 275 2.95 -8.80 -5.72
C VAL A 275 3.64 -8.10 -4.56
N ASN A 276 3.09 -6.99 -4.07
CA ASN A 276 3.62 -6.24 -2.93
C ASN A 276 2.51 -5.56 -2.09
N SER A 277 1.28 -6.11 -2.17
CA SER A 277 0.14 -5.53 -1.45
C SER A 277 0.32 -5.64 0.06
N THR A 278 0.13 -4.52 0.77
CA THR A 278 0.09 -4.48 2.24
C THR A 278 -0.99 -5.39 2.84
N ALA A 279 -1.99 -5.77 2.03
CA ALA A 279 -2.99 -6.76 2.42
C ALA A 279 -2.39 -8.15 2.71
N GLY A 280 -1.20 -8.47 2.17
CA GLY A 280 -0.44 -9.69 2.48
C GLY A 280 -0.07 -9.79 3.96
N GLN A 281 0.12 -8.67 4.64
CA GLN A 281 0.39 -8.65 6.07
C GLN A 281 -0.77 -9.24 6.92
N GLN A 282 -2.00 -9.23 6.40
CA GLN A 282 -3.12 -9.91 7.07
C GLN A 282 -2.97 -11.45 7.04
N ALA A 283 -2.29 -12.00 6.03
CA ALA A 283 -1.92 -13.41 6.01
C ALA A 283 -0.88 -13.72 7.07
N LEU A 284 0.21 -12.95 7.11
CA LEU A 284 1.29 -13.11 8.10
C LEU A 284 0.79 -13.01 9.54
N TRP A 285 -0.12 -12.08 9.82
CA TRP A 285 -0.75 -11.91 11.13
C TRP A 285 -1.53 -13.15 11.60
N ARG A 286 -2.05 -13.94 10.65
CA ARG A 286 -2.77 -15.19 10.89
C ARG A 286 -1.88 -16.44 10.86
N GLY A 287 -0.58 -16.28 10.65
CA GLY A 287 0.33 -17.39 10.45
C GLY A 287 0.10 -18.15 9.13
N VAL A 288 -0.57 -17.50 8.15
CA VAL A 288 -0.76 -18.04 6.81
C VAL A 288 0.51 -17.80 6.00
N PRO A 289 1.12 -18.84 5.41
CA PRO A 289 2.29 -18.70 4.53
C PRO A 289 2.04 -17.68 3.42
N LEU A 290 3.00 -16.77 3.21
CA LEU A 290 2.91 -15.72 2.19
C LEU A 290 4.10 -15.77 1.26
N ARG A 291 3.86 -15.67 -0.05
CA ARG A 291 4.88 -15.39 -1.08
C ARG A 291 4.62 -14.01 -1.68
N SER A 292 5.63 -13.15 -1.68
CA SER A 292 5.59 -11.82 -2.30
C SER A 292 6.63 -11.74 -3.42
N PHE A 293 6.34 -10.95 -4.47
CA PHE A 293 7.19 -10.87 -5.68
C PHE A 293 7.75 -9.48 -5.94
N GLY A 294 7.08 -8.43 -5.46
CA GLY A 294 7.53 -7.05 -5.61
C GLY A 294 8.27 -6.53 -4.38
N ALA A 295 8.87 -5.37 -4.51
CA ALA A 295 9.48 -4.67 -3.40
C ALA A 295 8.39 -4.26 -2.38
N ALA A 296 8.49 -4.78 -1.16
CA ALA A 296 7.59 -4.48 -0.06
C ALA A 296 8.35 -4.48 1.26
N VAL A 297 8.06 -3.50 2.10
CA VAL A 297 8.73 -3.34 3.40
C VAL A 297 8.60 -4.57 4.32
N PHE A 298 7.54 -5.35 4.12
CA PHE A 298 7.29 -6.59 4.86
C PHE A 298 7.88 -7.85 4.19
N ALA A 299 8.54 -7.73 3.04
CA ALA A 299 9.10 -8.88 2.32
C ALA A 299 10.41 -9.37 2.95
N LYS A 300 10.37 -9.73 4.24
CA LYS A 300 11.51 -10.22 5.00
C LYS A 300 11.58 -11.75 4.96
N PRO A 301 12.78 -12.34 4.77
CA PRO A 301 12.93 -13.79 4.57
C PRO A 301 12.47 -14.62 5.79
N GLU A 302 12.48 -14.05 6.99
CA GLU A 302 12.08 -14.75 8.22
C GLU A 302 10.59 -15.14 8.22
N PHE A 303 9.76 -14.38 7.53
CA PHE A 303 8.31 -14.62 7.54
C PHE A 303 7.63 -14.54 6.17
N VAL A 304 8.34 -14.16 5.10
CA VAL A 304 7.87 -14.26 3.72
C VAL A 304 8.63 -15.35 3.00
N SER A 305 7.93 -16.37 2.50
CA SER A 305 8.53 -17.53 1.88
C SER A 305 9.46 -17.17 0.71
N GLN A 306 10.62 -17.80 0.67
CA GLN A 306 11.57 -17.71 -0.44
C GLN A 306 11.50 -18.93 -1.37
N GLN A 307 10.61 -19.90 -1.11
CA GLN A 307 10.46 -21.10 -1.91
C GLN A 307 10.19 -20.77 -3.40
N PRO A 308 10.70 -21.55 -4.35
CA PRO A 308 10.18 -21.56 -5.71
C PRO A 308 8.66 -21.76 -5.70
N LEU A 309 7.94 -21.15 -6.63
CA LEU A 309 6.47 -21.06 -6.58
C LEU A 309 5.79 -22.42 -6.61
N GLU A 310 6.36 -23.38 -7.35
CA GLU A 310 5.90 -24.78 -7.40
C GLU A 310 6.01 -25.46 -6.05
N ALA A 311 7.16 -25.35 -5.40
CA ALA A 311 7.39 -25.90 -4.07
C ALA A 311 6.50 -25.25 -3.01
N PHE A 312 6.30 -23.91 -3.13
CA PHE A 312 5.40 -23.17 -2.27
C PHE A 312 3.95 -23.64 -2.38
N PHE A 313 3.45 -23.93 -3.58
CA PHE A 313 2.10 -24.47 -3.76
C PHE A 313 1.98 -25.95 -3.39
N ALA A 314 3.07 -26.71 -3.49
CA ALA A 314 3.09 -28.11 -3.05
C ALA A 314 3.02 -28.24 -1.52
N ALA A 315 3.91 -27.51 -0.81
CA ALA A 315 4.07 -27.56 0.64
C ALA A 315 4.54 -26.20 1.19
N PRO A 316 3.60 -25.26 1.44
CA PRO A 316 3.98 -23.92 1.92
C PRO A 316 4.50 -23.97 3.36
N GLU A 317 5.69 -23.44 3.59
CA GLU A 317 6.30 -23.32 4.91
C GLU A 317 5.62 -22.23 5.73
N ARG A 318 5.41 -22.49 7.02
CA ARG A 318 4.80 -21.54 7.93
C ARG A 318 5.73 -20.35 8.21
N PRO A 319 5.19 -19.12 8.28
CA PRO A 319 5.99 -17.95 8.62
C PRO A 319 6.41 -17.98 10.10
N ASP A 320 7.56 -17.40 10.41
CA ASP A 320 7.92 -17.06 11.79
C ASP A 320 7.03 -15.89 12.27
N THR A 321 5.99 -16.26 12.99
CA THR A 321 5.01 -15.28 13.53
C THR A 321 5.58 -14.43 14.65
N LYS A 322 6.64 -14.88 15.34
CA LYS A 322 7.33 -14.08 16.37
C LYS A 322 8.12 -12.97 15.68
N SER A 323 8.95 -13.29 14.72
CA SER A 323 9.69 -12.31 13.91
C SER A 323 8.75 -11.31 13.20
N TYR A 324 7.57 -11.75 12.72
CA TYR A 324 6.59 -10.85 12.16
C TYR A 324 5.98 -9.91 13.22
N ARG A 325 5.73 -10.36 14.44
CA ARG A 325 5.29 -9.48 15.55
C ARG A 325 6.34 -8.45 15.90
N ASP A 326 7.61 -8.86 16.01
CA ASP A 326 8.72 -7.96 16.30
C ASP A 326 8.87 -6.90 15.20
N TYR A 327 8.78 -7.29 13.92
CA TYR A 327 8.71 -6.36 12.79
C TYR A 327 7.57 -5.34 12.96
N ARG A 328 6.35 -5.78 13.31
CA ARG A 328 5.23 -4.87 13.54
C ARG A 328 5.47 -3.92 14.70
N HIS A 329 6.06 -4.40 15.79
CA HIS A 329 6.44 -3.55 16.93
C HIS A 329 7.42 -2.47 16.50
N PHE A 330 8.44 -2.84 15.71
CA PHE A 330 9.40 -1.88 15.16
C PHE A 330 8.73 -0.82 14.28
N LEU A 331 7.79 -1.21 13.43
CA LEU A 331 7.00 -0.26 12.64
C LEU A 331 6.20 0.72 13.53
N LEU A 332 5.56 0.23 14.58
CA LEU A 332 4.78 1.02 15.51
C LEU A 332 5.66 1.98 16.34
N GLU A 333 6.90 1.62 16.60
CA GLU A 333 7.86 2.49 17.27
C GLU A 333 8.49 3.53 16.35
N THR A 334 8.51 3.30 15.03
CA THR A 334 9.22 4.16 14.09
C THR A 334 8.28 4.93 13.15
N SER A 335 7.73 4.25 12.15
CA SER A 335 7.09 4.89 10.99
C SER A 335 5.57 4.95 11.03
N GLN A 336 4.91 4.15 11.88
CA GLN A 336 3.45 4.13 11.89
C GLN A 336 2.88 5.06 12.95
N VAL A 337 2.22 6.12 12.49
CA VAL A 337 1.60 7.14 13.34
C VAL A 337 0.09 6.95 13.37
N VAL A 338 -0.50 7.00 14.58
CA VAL A 338 -1.95 6.89 14.74
C VAL A 338 -2.64 8.06 14.05
N GLY A 339 -3.52 7.76 13.09
CA GLY A 339 -4.20 8.82 12.36
C GLY A 339 -4.81 8.39 11.03
N GLY A 340 -5.21 9.37 10.26
CA GLY A 340 -5.78 9.15 8.93
C GLY A 340 -6.01 10.45 8.18
N PHE A 341 -6.00 10.42 6.87
CA PHE A 341 -6.10 11.61 6.03
C PHE A 341 -7.54 12.10 5.84
N TYR A 342 -8.52 11.20 5.86
CA TYR A 342 -9.88 11.48 5.38
C TYR A 342 -10.84 11.99 6.44
N SER A 343 -10.67 11.58 7.71
CA SER A 343 -11.52 12.06 8.81
C SER A 343 -10.88 13.22 9.58
N SER A 344 -11.69 14.14 10.10
CA SER A 344 -11.19 15.23 10.93
C SER A 344 -10.57 14.74 12.25
N VAL A 345 -11.12 13.65 12.81
CA VAL A 345 -10.58 13.01 14.02
C VAL A 345 -9.22 12.39 13.72
N GLY A 346 -9.10 11.64 12.62
CA GLY A 346 -7.84 11.02 12.21
C GLY A 346 -6.75 12.05 11.90
N ARG A 347 -7.10 13.14 11.20
CA ARG A 347 -6.13 14.22 10.93
C ARG A 347 -5.64 14.93 12.20
N ARG A 348 -6.53 15.19 13.16
CA ARG A 348 -6.14 15.78 14.45
C ARG A 348 -5.23 14.86 15.26
N ALA A 349 -5.52 13.56 15.26
CA ALA A 349 -4.67 12.57 15.94
C ALA A 349 -3.28 12.49 15.30
N LEU A 350 -3.21 12.49 13.95
CA LEU A 350 -1.96 12.52 13.21
C LEU A 350 -1.13 13.78 13.52
N LEU A 351 -1.73 14.96 13.38
CA LEU A 351 -1.04 16.23 13.55
C LEU A 351 -0.47 16.43 14.96
N ARG A 352 -1.13 15.89 15.99
CA ARG A 352 -0.63 15.96 17.39
C ARG A 352 0.69 15.22 17.60
N GLN A 353 1.04 14.30 16.75
CA GLN A 353 2.24 13.46 16.89
C GLN A 353 3.29 13.79 15.83
N VAL A 354 2.85 13.95 14.59
CA VAL A 354 3.77 14.03 13.46
C VAL A 354 4.56 15.34 13.40
N VAL A 355 3.98 16.45 13.88
CA VAL A 355 4.69 17.75 13.89
C VAL A 355 5.96 17.66 14.72
N ASP A 356 5.88 17.08 15.90
CA ASP A 356 7.04 16.92 16.78
C ASP A 356 8.05 15.92 16.20
N MET A 357 7.57 14.86 15.53
CA MET A 357 8.45 13.93 14.81
C MET A 357 9.18 14.60 13.63
N MET A 358 8.52 15.53 12.93
CA MET A 358 9.13 16.30 11.85
C MET A 358 10.18 17.30 12.36
N LEU A 359 9.89 17.96 13.46
CA LEU A 359 10.78 18.96 14.07
C LEU A 359 11.93 18.33 14.87
N SER A 360 11.86 17.04 15.19
CA SER A 360 12.95 16.33 15.86
C SER A 360 14.20 16.32 14.98
N PRO A 361 15.40 16.55 15.52
CA PRO A 361 16.64 16.35 14.79
C PRO A 361 16.85 14.90 14.39
N ASP A 362 16.35 13.96 15.20
CA ASP A 362 16.51 12.54 14.97
C ASP A 362 15.45 11.96 14.04
N ASP A 363 15.90 11.20 13.06
CA ASP A 363 15.03 10.29 12.30
C ASP A 363 14.55 9.16 13.23
N PRO A 364 13.25 8.77 13.21
CA PRO A 364 12.72 7.76 14.12
C PRO A 364 13.45 6.40 14.03
N TYR A 365 13.90 6.00 12.84
CA TYR A 365 14.68 4.78 12.67
C TYR A 365 16.07 4.89 13.32
N VAL A 366 16.74 6.01 13.12
CA VAL A 366 18.07 6.25 13.72
C VAL A 366 17.97 6.28 15.24
N ALA A 367 16.95 6.94 15.78
CA ALA A 367 16.72 6.98 17.23
C ALA A 367 16.56 5.58 17.81
N VAL A 368 15.63 4.79 17.29
CA VAL A 368 15.32 3.44 17.79
C VAL A 368 16.51 2.49 17.60
N LEU A 369 17.18 2.51 16.43
CA LEU A 369 18.35 1.68 16.16
C LEU A 369 19.54 2.00 17.08
N SER A 370 19.65 3.25 17.57
CA SER A 370 20.68 3.65 18.55
C SER A 370 20.26 3.44 20.00
N GLY A 371 19.10 2.83 20.24
CA GLY A 371 18.59 2.55 21.61
C GLY A 371 18.03 3.79 22.32
N ARG A 372 17.69 4.85 21.57
CA ARG A 372 17.01 6.04 22.09
C ARG A 372 15.51 5.92 21.88
N ALA A 373 14.73 6.51 22.77
CA ALA A 373 13.29 6.59 22.60
C ALA A 373 12.93 7.29 21.28
N ALA A 374 11.97 6.74 20.55
CA ALA A 374 11.46 7.42 19.37
C ALA A 374 10.90 8.82 19.74
N PRO A 375 11.00 9.84 18.87
CA PRO A 375 10.51 11.19 19.15
C PRO A 375 9.06 11.22 19.64
N ARG A 376 8.24 10.30 19.18
CA ARG A 376 6.86 10.11 19.63
C ARG A 376 6.72 9.71 21.10
N GLN A 377 7.64 8.95 21.66
CA GLN A 377 7.61 8.52 23.07
C GLN A 377 7.97 9.66 24.02
N GLN A 378 8.85 10.56 23.61
CA GLN A 378 9.24 11.72 24.42
C GLN A 378 8.05 12.61 24.77
N LEU A 379 7.06 12.73 23.87
CA LEU A 379 5.83 13.50 24.10
C LEU A 379 4.86 12.87 25.10
N ARG A 380 4.95 11.55 25.34
CA ARG A 380 4.11 10.86 26.33
C ARG A 380 4.61 11.02 27.76
N LEU A 381 5.91 11.22 27.93
CA LEU A 381 6.54 11.40 29.25
C LEU A 381 6.25 12.77 29.87
N VAL A 382 5.73 13.72 29.13
CA VAL A 382 5.42 15.10 29.54
C VAL A 382 3.94 15.28 29.95
N ARG A 383 3.17 14.21 30.08
CA ARG A 383 1.77 14.27 30.51
C ARG A 383 1.61 14.05 31.99
#